data_79df61857c79bbb666159b19630615f7
#
_entry.id   79df61857c79bbb666159b19630615f7
#
_cell.length_a   1.000
_cell.length_b   1.000
_cell.length_c   1.000
_cell.angle_alpha   90.00
_cell.angle_beta   90.00
_cell.angle_gamma   90.00
#
_symmetry.space_group_name_H-M   'P 1'
#
loop_
_entity.id
_entity.type
_entity.pdbx_description
1 polymer ?
#
loop_
_entity_poly.entity_id
_entity_poly.type
_entity_poly.pdbx_seq_one_letter_code
_entity_poly.pdbx_strand_id
1 'polypeptide(L)'
;ILGSGAEVRDPQRKIVKECGIGMELCREICEEVKEFPISIVFLTNEGDYRIGTEKEVEESIIAEMQLFHVNMTREEVVKTSEYRRAIESVKVVSDFEEIEKAGIPVFKLFMFSHDLELVRRVTKHLEKNPKIAVASSFESNVEITDARAQKGPILKEYIESLGYTMDEVM
;
A
#
# COMPACT_ATOMS: atom_id res chain seq x y z
N ILE A 1 7.45 8.24 11.43
CA ILE A 1 6.81 8.36 10.11
C ILE A 1 6.55 6.96 9.60
N LEU A 2 5.32 6.64 9.25
CA LEU A 2 4.84 5.34 8.80
C LEU A 2 4.23 5.45 7.40
N GLY A 3 3.93 4.30 6.77
CA GLY A 3 3.22 4.25 5.47
C GLY A 3 3.87 5.09 4.37
N SER A 4 5.20 5.08 4.27
CA SER A 4 5.98 5.88 3.29
C SER A 4 5.80 7.41 3.41
N GLY A 5 5.25 7.90 4.51
CA GLY A 5 4.95 9.31 4.76
C GLY A 5 3.46 9.58 4.97
N ALA A 6 2.61 8.58 4.84
CA ALA A 6 1.17 8.74 5.00
C ALA A 6 0.74 9.01 6.45
N GLU A 7 1.56 8.64 7.44
CA GLU A 7 1.25 8.85 8.85
C GLU A 7 2.47 9.29 9.66
N VAL A 8 2.29 10.25 10.56
CA VAL A 8 3.28 10.66 11.56
C VAL A 8 2.68 10.45 12.95
N ARG A 9 3.43 9.77 13.81
CA ARG A 9 3.09 9.62 15.23
C ARG A 9 4.14 10.29 16.11
N ASP A 10 3.67 10.84 17.23
CA ASP A 10 4.55 11.33 18.30
C ASP A 10 5.19 10.15 19.08
N PRO A 11 6.10 10.42 20.04
CA PRO A 11 6.70 9.38 20.88
C PRO A 11 5.69 8.59 21.71
N GLN A 12 4.51 9.12 21.99
CA GLN A 12 3.40 8.48 22.67
C GLN A 12 2.51 7.67 21.72
N ARG A 13 2.92 7.56 20.44
CA ARG A 13 2.22 6.87 19.35
C ARG A 13 0.88 7.50 18.92
N LYS A 14 0.59 8.72 19.38
CA LYS A 14 -0.57 9.48 18.92
C LYS A 14 -0.32 9.98 17.49
N ILE A 15 -1.32 9.84 16.62
CA ILE A 15 -1.28 10.37 15.27
C ILE A 15 -1.27 11.90 15.34
N VAL A 16 -0.23 12.51 14.78
CA VAL A 16 -0.08 13.96 14.68
C VAL A 16 -0.29 14.49 13.28
N LYS A 17 -0.17 13.58 12.28
CA LYS A 17 -0.47 13.90 10.88
C LYS A 17 -0.85 12.63 10.12
N GLU A 18 -1.84 12.77 9.24
CA GLU A 18 -2.22 11.77 8.25
C GLU A 18 -2.26 12.40 6.85
N CYS A 19 -1.79 11.66 5.86
CA CYS A 19 -1.85 12.00 4.46
C CYS A 19 -2.16 10.74 3.65
N GLY A 20 -3.40 10.28 3.71
CA GLY A 20 -3.89 9.15 2.92
C GLY A 20 -4.18 9.54 1.47
N ILE A 21 -4.33 8.52 0.63
CA ILE A 21 -4.85 8.68 -0.72
C ILE A 21 -6.36 8.94 -0.61
N GLY A 22 -6.83 10.03 -1.20
CA GLY A 22 -8.28 10.31 -1.24
C GLY A 22 -9.04 9.24 -2.03
N MET A 23 -10.28 8.92 -1.63
CA MET A 23 -11.08 7.86 -2.25
C MET A 23 -11.30 8.09 -3.76
N GLU A 24 -11.50 9.34 -4.18
CA GLU A 24 -11.59 9.68 -5.60
C GLU A 24 -10.32 9.31 -6.37
N LEU A 25 -9.15 9.62 -5.79
CA LEU A 25 -7.86 9.26 -6.38
C LEU A 25 -7.62 7.74 -6.35
N CYS A 26 -8.02 7.04 -5.28
CA CYS A 26 -8.00 5.57 -5.25
C CYS A 26 -8.84 4.97 -6.38
N ARG A 27 -10.05 5.47 -6.60
CA ARG A 27 -10.94 5.05 -7.68
C ARG A 27 -10.30 5.32 -9.05
N GLU A 28 -9.74 6.52 -9.26
CA GLU A 28 -9.02 6.89 -10.48
C GLU A 28 -7.88 5.90 -10.78
N ILE A 29 -7.06 5.59 -9.78
CA ILE A 29 -5.96 4.62 -9.92
C ILE A 29 -6.49 3.21 -10.26
N CYS A 30 -7.54 2.75 -9.58
CA CYS A 30 -8.14 1.44 -9.88
C CYS A 30 -8.66 1.36 -11.32
N GLU A 31 -9.29 2.42 -11.82
CA GLU A 31 -9.73 2.50 -13.21
C GLU A 31 -8.55 2.53 -14.21
N GLU A 32 -7.47 3.26 -13.88
CA GLU A 32 -6.26 3.31 -14.71
C GLU A 32 -5.59 1.93 -14.87
N VAL A 33 -5.68 1.07 -13.85
CA VAL A 33 -5.00 -0.23 -13.86
C VAL A 33 -5.92 -1.42 -14.09
N LYS A 34 -7.21 -1.23 -14.27
CA LYS A 34 -8.20 -2.33 -14.39
C LYS A 34 -7.93 -3.33 -15.53
N GLU A 35 -7.28 -2.87 -16.60
CA GLU A 35 -6.92 -3.72 -17.76
C GLU A 35 -5.62 -4.50 -17.51
N PHE A 36 -4.93 -4.25 -16.40
CA PHE A 36 -3.72 -4.97 -16.03
C PHE A 36 -4.08 -6.08 -15.03
N PRO A 37 -3.72 -7.37 -15.31
CA PRO A 37 -3.97 -8.46 -14.36
C PRO A 37 -2.96 -8.42 -13.20
N ILE A 38 -3.03 -7.36 -12.40
CA ILE A 38 -2.15 -7.13 -11.24
C ILE A 38 -2.97 -7.19 -9.95
N SER A 39 -2.41 -7.80 -8.91
CA SER A 39 -3.04 -7.83 -7.59
C SER A 39 -2.90 -6.48 -6.90
N ILE A 40 -3.97 -6.01 -6.27
CA ILE A 40 -4.02 -4.74 -5.54
C ILE A 40 -4.39 -4.99 -4.09
N VAL A 41 -3.62 -4.40 -3.18
CA VAL A 41 -3.86 -4.38 -1.74
C VAL A 41 -4.03 -2.93 -1.30
N PHE A 42 -5.11 -2.64 -0.59
CA PHE A 42 -5.38 -1.33 0.00
C PHE A 42 -4.92 -1.36 1.46
N LEU A 43 -3.80 -0.70 1.74
CA LEU A 43 -3.22 -0.67 3.07
C LEU A 43 -3.86 0.45 3.91
N THR A 44 -4.46 0.09 5.03
CA THR A 44 -5.15 1.00 5.95
C THR A 44 -4.64 0.82 7.39
N ASN A 45 -5.11 1.64 8.32
CA ASN A 45 -4.80 1.46 9.74
C ASN A 45 -5.66 0.38 10.44
N GLU A 46 -6.69 -0.14 9.77
CA GLU A 46 -7.59 -1.17 10.29
C GLU A 46 -7.37 -2.55 9.67
N GLY A 47 -6.33 -2.69 8.86
CA GLY A 47 -6.01 -3.91 8.12
C GLY A 47 -5.98 -3.66 6.62
N ASP A 48 -5.65 -4.70 5.88
CA ASP A 48 -5.54 -4.66 4.44
C ASP A 48 -6.87 -5.05 3.79
N TYR A 49 -7.32 -4.26 2.81
CA TYR A 49 -8.48 -4.60 2.00
C TYR A 49 -8.03 -5.20 0.67
N ARG A 50 -8.74 -6.25 0.25
CA ARG A 50 -8.55 -6.88 -1.07
C ARG A 50 -9.89 -7.15 -1.72
N ILE A 51 -10.00 -6.85 -2.99
CA ILE A 51 -11.21 -7.09 -3.79
C ILE A 51 -11.15 -8.50 -4.38
N GLY A 52 -12.23 -9.26 -4.22
CA GLY A 52 -12.38 -10.60 -4.77
C GLY A 52 -13.16 -11.54 -3.85
N THR A 53 -13.19 -12.81 -4.21
CA THR A 53 -13.70 -13.87 -3.34
C THR A 53 -12.66 -14.25 -2.27
N GLU A 54 -13.09 -14.86 -1.18
CA GLU A 54 -12.16 -15.35 -0.14
C GLU A 54 -11.04 -16.23 -0.72
N LYS A 55 -11.38 -17.08 -1.68
CA LYS A 55 -10.40 -17.95 -2.34
C LYS A 55 -9.39 -17.16 -3.17
N GLU A 56 -9.82 -16.18 -3.94
CA GLU A 56 -8.93 -15.34 -4.75
C GLU A 56 -8.02 -14.50 -3.85
N VAL A 57 -8.54 -13.99 -2.76
CA VAL A 57 -7.76 -13.23 -1.77
C VAL A 57 -6.74 -14.13 -1.07
N GLU A 58 -7.12 -15.35 -0.69
CA GLU A 58 -6.17 -16.33 -0.13
C GLU A 58 -5.03 -16.64 -1.10
N GLU A 59 -5.36 -16.90 -2.37
CA GLU A 59 -4.34 -17.14 -3.42
C GLU A 59 -3.42 -15.91 -3.60
N SER A 60 -3.99 -14.71 -3.57
CA SER A 60 -3.23 -13.47 -3.65
C SER A 60 -2.26 -13.31 -2.46
N ILE A 61 -2.69 -13.63 -1.23
CA ILE A 61 -1.83 -13.58 -0.04
C ILE A 61 -0.68 -14.59 -0.16
N ILE A 62 -0.96 -15.80 -0.61
CA ILE A 62 0.07 -16.82 -0.81
C ILE A 62 1.07 -16.36 -1.86
N ALA A 63 0.59 -15.84 -2.99
CA ALA A 63 1.44 -15.33 -4.06
C ALA A 63 2.34 -14.18 -3.58
N GLU A 64 1.78 -13.23 -2.81
CA GLU A 64 2.56 -12.13 -2.20
C GLU A 64 3.66 -12.66 -1.28
N MET A 65 3.33 -13.60 -0.40
CA MET A 65 4.32 -14.19 0.52
C MET A 65 5.43 -14.92 -0.22
N GLN A 66 5.13 -15.57 -1.33
CA GLN A 66 6.14 -16.23 -2.17
C GLN A 66 7.05 -15.23 -2.89
N LEU A 67 6.64 -13.98 -3.10
CA LEU A 67 7.54 -12.93 -3.59
C LEU A 67 8.59 -12.53 -2.54
N PHE A 68 8.20 -12.49 -1.27
CA PHE A 68 9.14 -12.17 -0.17
C PHE A 68 9.97 -13.40 0.28
N HIS A 69 9.44 -14.60 0.07
CA HIS A 69 10.05 -15.87 0.47
C HIS A 69 10.23 -16.78 -0.75
N VAL A 70 11.12 -16.38 -1.65
CA VAL A 70 11.31 -16.95 -3.01
C VAL A 70 11.47 -18.48 -3.07
N ASN A 71 11.89 -19.12 -1.96
CA ASN A 71 12.10 -20.57 -1.90
C ASN A 71 11.00 -21.33 -1.16
N MET A 72 9.95 -20.64 -0.69
CA MET A 72 8.86 -21.30 0.01
C MET A 72 7.83 -21.87 -0.95
N THR A 73 7.50 -23.12 -0.77
CA THR A 73 6.34 -23.75 -1.41
C THR A 73 5.05 -23.22 -0.78
N ARG A 74 3.92 -23.43 -1.47
CA ARG A 74 2.59 -23.09 -0.95
C ARG A 74 2.35 -23.75 0.43
N GLU A 75 2.69 -25.03 0.56
CA GLU A 75 2.50 -25.82 1.78
C GLU A 75 3.33 -25.30 2.95
N GLU A 76 4.46 -24.68 2.68
CA GLU A 76 5.29 -24.03 3.68
C GLU A 76 4.74 -22.68 4.07
N VAL A 77 4.31 -21.85 3.09
CA VAL A 77 3.70 -20.54 3.33
C VAL A 77 2.51 -20.65 4.28
N VAL A 78 1.56 -21.54 4.01
CA VAL A 78 0.33 -21.66 4.83
C VAL A 78 0.57 -22.12 6.27
N LYS A 79 1.77 -22.61 6.59
CA LYS A 79 2.17 -22.99 7.95
C LYS A 79 2.77 -21.84 8.75
N THR A 80 3.13 -20.74 8.09
CA THR A 80 3.78 -19.59 8.73
C THR A 80 2.83 -18.82 9.65
N SER A 81 3.39 -18.13 10.62
CA SER A 81 2.65 -17.20 11.47
C SER A 81 2.22 -15.93 10.71
N GLU A 82 3.02 -15.55 9.71
CA GLU A 82 2.75 -14.43 8.82
C GLU A 82 1.48 -14.67 8.01
N TYR A 83 1.35 -15.84 7.39
CA TYR A 83 0.15 -16.21 6.63
C TYR A 83 -1.10 -16.19 7.52
N ARG A 84 -1.04 -16.79 8.71
CA ARG A 84 -2.18 -16.79 9.64
C ARG A 84 -2.61 -15.38 10.01
N ARG A 85 -1.66 -14.50 10.34
CA ARG A 85 -1.96 -13.10 10.65
C ARG A 85 -2.56 -12.36 9.47
N ALA A 86 -2.04 -12.58 8.27
CA ALA A 86 -2.58 -11.95 7.06
C ALA A 86 -4.03 -12.37 6.79
N ILE A 87 -4.33 -13.68 6.88
CA ILE A 87 -5.71 -14.19 6.72
C ILE A 87 -6.65 -13.68 7.81
N GLU A 88 -6.20 -13.58 9.06
CA GLU A 88 -7.01 -13.08 10.18
C GLU A 88 -7.29 -11.57 10.10
N SER A 89 -6.39 -10.80 9.50
CA SER A 89 -6.51 -9.34 9.43
C SER A 89 -7.06 -8.80 8.11
N VAL A 90 -7.01 -9.58 7.03
CA VAL A 90 -7.49 -9.13 5.72
C VAL A 90 -8.99 -8.87 5.71
N LYS A 91 -9.40 -7.81 5.04
CA LYS A 91 -10.79 -7.48 4.76
C LYS A 91 -11.09 -7.82 3.29
N VAL A 92 -11.87 -8.87 3.10
CA VAL A 92 -12.33 -9.29 1.77
C VAL A 92 -13.58 -8.49 1.41
N VAL A 93 -13.57 -7.85 0.25
CA VAL A 93 -14.69 -7.05 -0.28
C VAL A 93 -14.97 -7.44 -1.73
N SER A 94 -16.21 -7.27 -2.18
CA SER A 94 -16.61 -7.64 -3.54
C SER A 94 -16.19 -6.61 -4.60
N ASP A 95 -16.08 -5.34 -4.18
CA ASP A 95 -15.78 -4.22 -5.08
C ASP A 95 -15.17 -3.03 -4.31
N PHE A 96 -14.75 -2.01 -5.06
CA PHE A 96 -14.19 -0.79 -4.50
C PHE A 96 -15.20 0.04 -3.70
N GLU A 97 -16.47 -0.05 -4.01
CA GLU A 97 -17.52 0.73 -3.33
C GLU A 97 -17.68 0.32 -1.86
N GLU A 98 -17.38 -0.93 -1.53
CA GLU A 98 -17.36 -1.37 -0.13
C GLU A 98 -16.21 -0.72 0.65
N ILE A 99 -15.04 -0.56 0.03
CA ILE A 99 -13.90 0.17 0.63
C ILE A 99 -14.28 1.64 0.85
N GLU A 100 -14.91 2.26 -0.13
CA GLU A 100 -15.35 3.66 -0.05
C GLU A 100 -16.40 3.86 1.05
N LYS A 101 -17.37 2.95 1.17
CA LYS A 101 -18.40 2.96 2.23
C LYS A 101 -17.82 2.76 3.63
N ALA A 102 -16.72 2.02 3.76
CA ALA A 102 -16.03 1.85 5.03
C ALA A 102 -15.46 3.18 5.56
N GLY A 103 -15.17 4.14 4.67
CA GLY A 103 -14.70 5.48 5.04
C GLY A 103 -13.34 5.52 5.72
N ILE A 104 -12.54 4.45 5.59
CA ILE A 104 -11.25 4.29 6.24
C ILE A 104 -10.15 4.88 5.34
N PRO A 105 -9.22 5.68 5.87
CA PRO A 105 -8.13 6.23 5.08
C PRO A 105 -7.25 5.13 4.48
N VAL A 106 -7.07 5.15 3.16
CA VAL A 106 -6.09 4.31 2.45
C VAL A 106 -4.76 5.03 2.46
N PHE A 107 -3.76 4.45 3.08
CA PHE A 107 -2.43 5.06 3.17
C PHE A 107 -1.54 4.73 1.99
N LYS A 108 -1.74 3.54 1.42
CA LYS A 108 -0.93 3.05 0.31
C LYS A 108 -1.72 2.02 -0.49
N LEU A 109 -1.54 2.03 -1.79
CA LEU A 109 -1.86 0.90 -2.64
C LEU A 109 -0.57 0.11 -2.89
N PHE A 110 -0.62 -1.19 -2.64
CA PHE A 110 0.46 -2.11 -2.93
C PHE A 110 0.00 -3.03 -4.06
N MET A 111 0.70 -2.97 -5.19
CA MET A 111 0.39 -3.79 -6.35
C MET A 111 1.56 -4.72 -6.62
N PHE A 112 1.28 -5.96 -7.01
CA PHE A 112 2.33 -6.94 -7.23
C PHE A 112 1.94 -7.99 -8.26
N SER A 113 2.96 -8.59 -8.87
CA SER A 113 2.83 -9.73 -9.76
C SER A 113 4.14 -10.49 -9.85
N HIS A 114 4.09 -11.80 -10.13
CA HIS A 114 5.25 -12.60 -10.53
C HIS A 114 5.72 -12.27 -11.96
N ASP A 115 4.88 -11.65 -12.77
CA ASP A 115 5.24 -11.13 -14.09
C ASP A 115 5.90 -9.76 -13.95
N LEU A 116 7.23 -9.74 -13.96
CA LEU A 116 8.02 -8.50 -13.82
C LEU A 116 7.79 -7.51 -14.95
N GLU A 117 7.47 -7.99 -16.15
CA GLU A 117 7.19 -7.10 -17.28
C GLU A 117 5.85 -6.40 -17.10
N LEU A 118 4.85 -7.10 -16.56
CA LEU A 118 3.59 -6.50 -16.15
C LEU A 118 3.81 -5.40 -15.11
N VAL A 119 4.60 -5.69 -14.07
CA VAL A 119 4.92 -4.70 -13.02
C VAL A 119 5.58 -3.46 -13.61
N ARG A 120 6.58 -3.63 -14.50
CA ARG A 120 7.25 -2.49 -15.17
C ARG A 120 6.27 -1.66 -16.03
N ARG A 121 5.35 -2.32 -16.72
CA ARG A 121 4.32 -1.63 -17.53
C ARG A 121 3.38 -0.82 -16.66
N VAL A 122 2.90 -1.38 -15.55
CA VAL A 122 2.04 -0.69 -14.58
C VAL A 122 2.77 0.48 -13.96
N THR A 123 4.00 0.28 -13.49
CA THR A 123 4.85 1.35 -12.93
C THR A 123 4.97 2.52 -13.91
N LYS A 124 5.41 2.25 -15.14
CA LYS A 124 5.58 3.27 -16.18
C LYS A 124 4.26 3.97 -16.57
N HIS A 125 3.14 3.27 -16.43
CA HIS A 125 1.83 3.88 -16.66
C HIS A 125 1.49 4.87 -15.55
N LEU A 126 1.61 4.44 -14.30
CA LEU A 126 1.26 5.21 -13.11
C LEU A 126 2.19 6.40 -12.85
N GLU A 127 3.48 6.30 -13.21
CA GLU A 127 4.44 7.42 -13.11
C GLU A 127 4.03 8.68 -13.88
N LYS A 128 3.08 8.57 -14.80
CA LYS A 128 2.54 9.72 -15.55
C LYS A 128 1.53 10.54 -14.75
N ASN A 129 1.00 9.97 -13.67
CA ASN A 129 0.01 10.64 -12.84
C ASN A 129 0.70 11.51 -11.77
N PRO A 130 0.65 12.86 -11.86
CA PRO A 130 1.35 13.75 -10.95
C PRO A 130 0.72 13.82 -9.55
N LYS A 131 -0.45 13.23 -9.35
CA LYS A 131 -1.16 13.22 -8.06
C LYS A 131 -0.61 12.16 -7.09
N ILE A 132 0.20 11.22 -7.60
CA ILE A 132 0.70 10.09 -6.84
C ILE A 132 2.23 10.06 -6.80
N ALA A 133 2.77 9.42 -5.77
CA ALA A 133 4.16 9.00 -5.71
C ALA A 133 4.22 7.49 -5.93
N VAL A 134 5.04 7.08 -6.87
CA VAL A 134 5.27 5.69 -7.24
C VAL A 134 6.64 5.27 -6.72
N ALA A 135 6.70 4.16 -6.00
CA ALA A 135 7.91 3.56 -5.47
C ALA A 135 7.86 2.04 -5.62
N SER A 136 8.94 1.35 -5.31
CA SER A 136 8.96 -0.09 -5.17
C SER A 136 9.97 -0.52 -4.11
N SER A 137 9.68 -1.63 -3.43
CA SER A 137 10.59 -2.28 -2.49
C SER A 137 11.35 -3.43 -3.17
N PHE A 138 10.77 -4.00 -4.24
CA PHE A 138 11.30 -5.11 -5.04
C PHE A 138 10.89 -4.93 -6.50
N GLU A 139 11.55 -5.64 -7.43
CA GLU A 139 11.18 -5.61 -8.86
C GLU A 139 9.77 -6.13 -9.16
N SER A 140 9.20 -6.90 -8.23
CA SER A 140 7.91 -7.56 -8.37
C SER A 140 6.73 -6.77 -7.82
N ASN A 141 6.95 -5.54 -7.32
CA ASN A 141 5.88 -4.71 -6.77
C ASN A 141 5.97 -3.25 -7.17
N VAL A 142 4.86 -2.57 -7.00
CA VAL A 142 4.71 -1.12 -7.10
C VAL A 142 3.93 -0.64 -5.88
N GLU A 143 4.41 0.41 -5.24
CA GLU A 143 3.80 1.06 -4.08
C GLU A 143 3.36 2.46 -4.48
N ILE A 144 2.10 2.80 -4.23
CA ILE A 144 1.50 4.08 -4.57
C ILE A 144 1.03 4.77 -3.31
N THR A 145 1.43 6.02 -3.15
CA THR A 145 0.96 6.93 -2.11
C THR A 145 0.48 8.24 -2.75
N ASP A 146 -0.23 9.06 -2.01
CA ASP A 146 -0.48 10.45 -2.42
C ASP A 146 0.87 11.16 -2.65
N ALA A 147 0.99 11.97 -3.68
CA ALA A 147 2.24 12.69 -4.01
C ALA A 147 2.77 13.54 -2.84
N ARG A 148 1.87 13.97 -1.94
CA ARG A 148 2.22 14.74 -0.73
C ARG A 148 2.72 13.83 0.41
N ALA A 149 2.37 12.54 0.41
CA ALA A 149 2.72 11.56 1.42
C ALA A 149 4.11 10.97 1.19
N GLN A 150 5.13 11.81 1.13
CA GLN A 150 6.52 11.40 0.99
C GLN A 150 7.30 11.70 2.28
N LYS A 151 8.21 10.80 2.66
CA LYS A 151 8.98 10.90 3.91
C LYS A 151 9.69 12.24 4.08
N GLY A 152 10.32 12.75 3.03
CA GLY A 152 11.06 14.02 3.05
C GLY A 152 10.15 15.22 3.33
N PRO A 153 9.15 15.51 2.48
CA PRO A 153 8.19 16.60 2.69
C PRO A 153 7.48 16.52 4.05
N ILE A 154 7.00 15.35 4.42
CA ILE A 154 6.29 15.14 5.69
C ILE A 154 7.21 15.34 6.90
N LEU A 155 8.47 14.88 6.82
CA LEU A 155 9.46 15.13 7.87
C LEU A 155 9.71 16.62 8.00
N LYS A 156 9.91 17.32 6.88
CA LYS A 156 10.12 18.77 6.88
C LYS A 156 8.97 19.49 7.58
N GLU A 157 7.73 19.26 7.17
CA GLU A 157 6.58 19.89 7.79
C GLU A 157 6.45 19.57 9.28
N TYR A 158 6.75 18.33 9.70
CA TYR A 158 6.70 17.95 11.09
C TYR A 158 7.78 18.66 11.92
N ILE A 159 9.02 18.71 11.42
CA ILE A 159 10.15 19.39 12.08
C ILE A 159 9.89 20.89 12.19
N GLU A 160 9.43 21.53 11.12
CA GLU A 160 9.07 22.96 11.13
C GLU A 160 7.93 23.25 12.12
N SER A 161 6.96 22.34 12.26
CA SER A 161 5.89 22.48 13.27
C SER A 161 6.37 22.44 14.72
N LEU A 162 7.55 21.85 14.95
CA LEU A 162 8.23 21.82 16.25
C LEU A 162 9.17 23.02 16.46
N GLY A 163 9.29 23.91 15.47
CA GLY A 163 10.15 25.09 15.51
C GLY A 163 11.60 24.84 15.14
N TYR A 164 11.90 23.68 14.51
CA TYR A 164 13.22 23.34 13.99
C TYR A 164 13.31 23.50 12.49
N THR A 165 14.52 23.51 11.95
CA THR A 165 14.82 23.50 10.51
C THR A 165 15.35 22.15 10.08
N MET A 166 15.30 21.85 8.78
CA MET A 166 15.84 20.58 8.25
C MET A 166 17.36 20.47 8.42
N ASP A 167 18.09 21.59 8.56
CA ASP A 167 19.53 21.61 8.80
C ASP A 167 19.91 21.10 10.19
N GLU A 168 18.93 21.04 11.11
CA GLU A 168 19.08 20.54 12.48
C GLU A 168 18.71 19.05 12.62
N VAL A 169 18.35 18.40 11.50
CA VAL A 169 17.95 16.99 11.44
C VAL A 169 19.05 16.16 10.79
N MET A 170 19.50 15.11 11.50
CA MET A 170 20.46 14.13 10.98
C MET A 170 19.78 12.91 10.36
#